data_d9c790273a546a90c5f1cde686ff27d1
#
_entry.id   d9c790273a546a90c5f1cde686ff27d1
#
_cell.length_a   1.000
_cell.length_b   1.000
_cell.length_c   1.000
_cell.angle_alpha   90.00
_cell.angle_beta   90.00
_cell.angle_gamma   90.00
#
_symmetry.space_group_name_H-M   'P 1'
#
loop_
_entity.id
_entity.type
_entity.pdbx_description
1 polymer ?
#
loop_
_entity_poly.entity_id
_entity_poly.type
_entity_poly.pdbx_seq_one_letter_code
_entity_poly.pdbx_strand_id
1 'polypeptide(L)' 'MPTITFTKLIDTNYHEHFVNINMIVDIDKHYCLVALANNDETLSITKESLIKLLSLIGCE' A
#
# COMPACT_ATOMS: atom_id res chain seq x y z
N MET A 1 -21.91 -7.60 5.24
CA MET A 1 -21.36 -6.22 5.17
C MET A 1 -19.93 -6.24 4.71
N PRO A 2 -19.59 -5.44 3.72
CA PRO A 2 -18.19 -5.34 3.33
C PRO A 2 -17.38 -4.71 4.46
N THR A 3 -16.26 -5.32 4.76
CA THR A 3 -15.36 -4.80 5.78
C THR A 3 -14.37 -3.86 5.09
N ILE A 4 -14.33 -2.61 5.53
CA ILE A 4 -13.34 -1.67 5.06
C ILE A 4 -12.12 -1.80 5.95
N THR A 5 -10.99 -2.19 5.36
CA THR A 5 -9.75 -2.36 6.10
C THR A 5 -8.74 -1.32 5.63
N PHE A 6 -8.28 -0.52 6.57
CA PHE A 6 -7.20 0.44 6.30
C PHE A 6 -5.90 -0.11 6.84
N THR A 7 -4.82 0.13 6.12
CA THR A 7 -3.48 -0.19 6.59
C THR A 7 -2.63 1.07 6.57
N LYS A 8 -1.70 1.14 7.52
CA LYS A 8 -0.76 2.25 7.57
C LYS A 8 0.43 1.96 6.66
N LEU A 9 0.71 2.87 5.75
CA LEU A 9 1.88 2.78 4.88
C LEU A 9 2.74 4.02 5.12
N ILE A 10 4.04 3.80 5.25
CA ILE A 10 5.00 4.88 5.44
C ILE A 10 5.66 5.16 4.10
N ASP A 11 5.58 6.38 3.62
CA ASP A 11 6.20 6.74 2.35
C ASP A 11 7.70 7.00 2.51
N THR A 12 8.38 7.29 1.41
CA THR A 12 9.83 7.50 1.42
C THR A 12 10.24 8.77 2.15
N ASN A 13 9.31 9.66 2.45
CA ASN A 13 9.54 10.85 3.27
C ASN A 13 9.14 10.63 4.73
N TYR A 14 8.82 9.37 5.09
CA TYR A 14 8.41 8.97 6.43
C TYR A 14 7.07 9.60 6.88
N HIS A 15 6.21 9.92 5.93
CA HIS A 15 4.85 10.34 6.22
C HIS A 15 3.94 9.11 6.31
N GLU A 16 3.03 9.12 7.26
CA GLU A 16 2.08 8.04 7.43
C GLU A 16 0.87 8.23 6.53
N HIS A 17 0.48 7.15 5.85
CA HIS A 17 -0.71 7.12 5.01
C HIS A 17 -1.61 5.98 5.46
N PHE A 18 -2.90 6.24 5.61
CA PHE A 18 -3.87 5.20 5.90
C PHE A 18 -4.64 4.92 4.63
N VAL A 19 -4.44 3.74 4.09
CA VAL A 19 -4.94 3.38 2.76
C VAL A 19 -5.92 2.23 2.87
N ASN A 20 -7.06 2.35 2.18
CA ASN A 20 -8.02 1.26 2.08
C ASN A 20 -7.43 0.18 1.16
N ILE A 21 -7.24 -1.01 1.71
CA ILE A 21 -6.63 -2.13 0.98
C ILE A 21 -7.41 -2.45 -0.29
N ASN A 22 -8.73 -2.29 -0.26
CA ASN A 22 -9.56 -2.59 -1.42
C ASN A 22 -9.37 -1.62 -2.59
N MET A 23 -8.70 -0.51 -2.35
CA MET A 23 -8.40 0.47 -3.39
C MET A 23 -7.03 0.26 -4.03
N ILE A 24 -6.28 -0.72 -3.57
CA ILE A 24 -4.97 -1.03 -4.14
C ILE A 24 -5.19 -1.92 -5.36
N VAL A 25 -4.71 -1.49 -6.52
CA VAL A 25 -4.89 -2.22 -7.77
C VAL A 25 -3.59 -2.81 -8.31
N ASP A 26 -2.45 -2.31 -7.87
CA ASP A 26 -1.16 -2.82 -8.32
C ASP A 26 -0.09 -2.53 -7.28
N ILE A 27 0.84 -3.45 -7.11
CA ILE A 27 1.97 -3.29 -6.20
C ILE A 27 3.23 -3.67 -6.97
N ASP A 28 4.18 -2.73 -7.08
CA ASP A 28 5.49 -3.00 -7.67
C ASP A 28 6.46 -3.33 -6.55
N LYS A 29 6.81 -4.59 -6.46
CA LYS A 29 7.69 -5.10 -5.42
C LYS A 29 9.13 -4.62 -5.59
N HIS A 30 9.53 -4.38 -6.82
CA HIS A 30 10.90 -3.98 -7.14
C HIS A 30 11.16 -2.53 -6.76
N TYR A 31 10.21 -1.65 -7.07
CA TYR A 31 10.35 -0.21 -6.81
C TYR A 31 9.61 0.26 -5.57
N CYS A 32 8.94 -0.64 -4.86
CA CYS A 32 8.15 -0.32 -3.67
C CYS A 32 7.08 0.73 -3.97
N LEU A 33 6.34 0.52 -5.04
CA LEU A 33 5.27 1.42 -5.46
C LEU A 33 3.92 0.75 -5.30
N VAL A 34 2.94 1.54 -4.89
CA VAL A 34 1.56 1.10 -4.73
C VAL A 34 0.66 1.99 -5.58
N ALA A 35 -0.13 1.38 -6.45
CA ALA A 35 -1.10 2.10 -7.28
C ALA A 35 -2.49 1.97 -6.68
N LEU A 36 -3.20 3.09 -6.60
CA LEU A 36 -4.54 3.16 -6.03
C LEU A 36 -5.57 3.40 -7.13
N ALA A 37 -6.75 2.81 -6.98
CA ALA A 37 -7.79 2.82 -8.02
C ALA A 37 -8.31 4.22 -8.36
N ASN A 38 -8.33 5.10 -7.37
CA ASN A 38 -8.89 6.45 -7.54
C ASN A 38 -7.82 7.53 -7.60
N ASN A 39 -6.57 7.14 -7.87
CA ASN A 39 -5.46 8.08 -7.89
C ASN A 39 -4.58 7.76 -9.09
N ASP A 40 -4.26 8.78 -9.88
CA ASP A 40 -3.39 8.64 -11.05
C ASP A 40 -1.92 8.49 -10.67
N GLU A 41 -1.58 8.79 -9.43
CA GLU A 41 -0.20 8.72 -8.97
C GLU A 41 0.03 7.48 -8.12
N THR A 42 1.23 6.93 -8.24
CA THR A 42 1.64 5.82 -7.37
C THR A 42 2.22 6.37 -6.08
N LEU A 43 2.09 5.59 -5.03
CA LEU A 43 2.65 5.92 -3.73
C LEU A 43 3.95 5.16 -3.53
N SER A 44 5.05 5.86 -3.33
CA SER A 44 6.35 5.24 -3.00
C SER A 44 6.41 4.99 -1.51
N ILE A 45 6.55 3.74 -1.11
CA ILE A 45 6.56 3.37 0.30
C ILE A 45 7.90 2.77 0.70
N THR A 46 8.17 2.72 2.00
CA THR A 46 9.38 2.09 2.50
C THR A 46 9.30 0.58 2.31
N LYS A 47 10.47 -0.06 2.25
CA LYS A 47 10.53 -1.51 2.10
C LYS A 47 9.83 -2.23 3.26
N GLU A 48 9.94 -1.69 4.47
CA GLU A 48 9.28 -2.26 5.64
C GLU A 48 7.76 -2.22 5.50
N SER A 49 7.23 -1.10 5.01
CA SER A 49 5.80 -0.97 4.77
C SER A 49 5.34 -1.91 3.66
N LEU A 50 6.16 -2.10 2.63
CA LEU A 50 5.85 -3.02 1.55
C LEU A 50 5.75 -4.45 2.06
N ILE A 51 6.72 -4.89 2.85
CA ILE A 51 6.73 -6.24 3.42
C ILE A 51 5.49 -6.46 4.29
N LYS A 52 5.16 -5.48 5.12
CA LYS A 52 4.00 -5.54 5.98
C LYS A 52 2.70 -5.63 5.18
N LEU A 53 2.60 -4.84 4.11
CA LEU A 53 1.44 -4.84 3.23
C LEU A 53 1.27 -6.20 2.53
N LEU A 54 2.35 -6.75 1.99
CA LEU A 54 2.31 -8.04 1.31
C LEU A 54 1.90 -9.16 2.25
N SER A 55 2.39 -9.13 3.47
CA SER A 55 2.01 -10.10 4.50
C SER A 55 0.52 -9.99 4.81
N LEU A 56 0.02 -8.75 4.90
CA LEU A 56 -1.39 -8.50 5.25
C LEU A 56 -2.34 -9.03 4.17
N ILE A 57 -1.97 -8.90 2.90
CA ILE A 57 -2.82 -9.35 1.79
C ILE A 57 -2.50 -10.77 1.32
N GLY A 58 -1.51 -11.43 1.93
CA GLY A 58 -1.17 -12.81 1.60
C GLY A 58 -0.35 -13.00 0.34
N CYS A 59 0.36 -11.99 -0.11
CA CYS A 59 1.16 -12.03 -1.35
C CYS A 59 2.67 -12.01 -1.09
N GLU A 60 3.10 -12.62 -0.02
CA GLU A 60 4.53 -12.64 0.35
C GLU A 60 5.41 -13.32 -0.71
#